data_022f55882df4859c9ba8e1a6d68d6bf8
#
_entry.id   022f55882df4859c9ba8e1a6d68d6bf8
#
_cell.length_a   1.000
_cell.length_b   1.000
_cell.length_c   1.000
_cell.angle_alpha   90.00
_cell.angle_beta   90.00
_cell.angle_gamma   90.00
#
_symmetry.space_group_name_H-M   'P 1'
#
loop_
_entity.id
_entity.type
_entity.pdbx_description
1 polymer ?
#
loop_
_entity_poly.entity_id
_entity_poly.type
_entity_poly.pdbx_seq_one_letter_code
_entity_poly.pdbx_strand_id
1 'polypeptide(L)'
;MNWPQETQLNPLSKSCGEKLGHAQFRPSVSKSEPSKNFEVTNRTVGNQTIFLAVETSHASETKSQMSNFVQTLTNTFALLSTGLAIFDSNRQLVMFNPALGDLTRIDPAWLTRKPTLDALLERMRNDQTLGEHKDFKTWRESLPNLVTQAVNGTYEEIWTLATGETLRVVGRPHPHGAIVLLFEDISSEVSADRRQRLEVEVTQNALDTVDEAISVFSHDGEMLTANKSFVQMFNLNPFESLEGITVIHATKTWTEFFGANPIWGDAREFVTDIQNRVSWYNDIPLADDKSTRVRFVPMPNGTTLVGFSDLD
;
A
#
# COMPACT_ATOMS: atom_id res chain seq x y z
N MET A 1 -37.56 -50.82 3.41
CA MET A 1 -36.37 -50.53 2.56
C MET A 1 -36.35 -51.56 1.43
N ASN A 2 -36.76 -51.15 0.24
CA ASN A 2 -36.69 -52.02 -0.93
C ASN A 2 -35.25 -51.95 -1.49
N TRP A 3 -34.50 -53.01 -1.29
CA TRP A 3 -33.21 -53.19 -1.87
C TRP A 3 -33.39 -53.47 -3.39
N PRO A 4 -32.71 -52.76 -4.28
CA PRO A 4 -32.85 -53.04 -5.72
C PRO A 4 -32.21 -54.42 -6.04
N GLN A 5 -33.07 -55.30 -6.50
CA GLN A 5 -32.64 -56.65 -6.91
C GLN A 5 -31.96 -56.58 -8.30
N GLU A 6 -30.85 -57.29 -8.40
CA GLU A 6 -30.25 -57.95 -9.54
C GLU A 6 -29.21 -57.31 -10.40
N THR A 7 -29.07 -56.05 -10.61
CA THR A 7 -28.17 -55.59 -11.69
C THR A 7 -26.84 -54.98 -11.23
N GLN A 8 -26.65 -54.76 -9.93
CA GLN A 8 -25.56 -53.87 -9.48
C GLN A 8 -24.55 -54.50 -8.51
N LEU A 9 -24.77 -55.73 -8.10
CA LEU A 9 -23.79 -56.49 -7.28
C LEU A 9 -22.80 -57.31 -8.13
N ASN A 10 -23.00 -57.39 -9.42
CA ASN A 10 -22.19 -58.19 -10.34
C ASN A 10 -20.73 -57.69 -10.51
N PRO A 11 -20.40 -56.40 -10.42
CA PRO A 11 -18.99 -55.97 -10.44
C PRO A 11 -18.20 -56.39 -9.20
N LEU A 12 -18.87 -56.55 -8.05
CA LEU A 12 -18.23 -56.90 -6.78
C LEU A 12 -17.86 -58.39 -6.68
N SER A 13 -18.60 -59.25 -7.40
CA SER A 13 -18.33 -60.68 -7.43
C SER A 13 -17.09 -61.08 -8.22
N LYS A 14 -16.59 -60.23 -9.12
CA LYS A 14 -15.40 -60.47 -9.93
C LYS A 14 -14.07 -60.08 -9.28
N SER A 15 -14.11 -59.38 -8.12
CA SER A 15 -12.89 -58.99 -7.38
C SER A 15 -12.62 -59.84 -6.16
N CYS A 16 -13.17 -61.07 -6.09
CA CYS A 16 -12.98 -61.98 -4.97
C CYS A 16 -11.64 -62.69 -5.07
N GLY A 17 -10.58 -62.00 -4.63
CA GLY A 17 -9.28 -62.53 -4.32
C GLY A 17 -8.73 -61.75 -3.13
N GLU A 18 -8.72 -62.35 -2.00
CA GLU A 18 -7.95 -62.06 -0.76
C GLU A 18 -7.41 -60.64 -0.45
N LYS A 19 -8.11 -59.55 -0.80
CA LYS A 19 -7.76 -58.23 -0.31
C LYS A 19 -9.01 -57.47 0.14
N LEU A 20 -8.95 -56.85 1.34
CA LEU A 20 -9.90 -55.86 1.80
C LEU A 20 -10.01 -54.79 0.69
N GLY A 21 -11.03 -54.87 -0.16
CA GLY A 21 -11.30 -53.90 -1.21
C GLY A 21 -12.27 -52.86 -0.70
N HIS A 22 -11.85 -51.60 -0.65
CA HIS A 22 -12.79 -50.48 -0.51
C HIS A 22 -13.38 -50.21 -1.89
N ALA A 23 -14.69 -50.43 -2.06
CA ALA A 23 -15.40 -50.07 -3.27
C ALA A 23 -16.38 -48.96 -2.97
N GLN A 24 -16.28 -47.84 -3.67
CA GLN A 24 -17.29 -46.77 -3.65
C GLN A 24 -18.42 -47.15 -4.60
N PHE A 25 -19.62 -47.29 -4.08
CA PHE A 25 -20.81 -47.60 -4.81
C PHE A 25 -21.72 -46.39 -4.92
N ARG A 26 -22.11 -45.98 -6.13
CA ARG A 26 -23.14 -44.99 -6.42
C ARG A 26 -24.40 -45.71 -6.91
N PRO A 27 -25.44 -45.85 -6.07
CA PRO A 27 -26.69 -46.35 -6.60
C PRO A 27 -27.29 -45.32 -7.56
N SER A 28 -27.66 -45.73 -8.77
CA SER A 28 -28.41 -44.89 -9.68
C SER A 28 -29.88 -44.82 -9.16
N VAL A 29 -30.19 -43.78 -8.42
CA VAL A 29 -31.56 -43.50 -8.00
C VAL A 29 -32.10 -42.35 -8.84
N SER A 30 -33.43 -42.40 -9.12
CA SER A 30 -34.14 -41.46 -9.98
C SER A 30 -33.84 -39.98 -9.69
N LYS A 31 -33.98 -39.16 -10.68
CA LYS A 31 -33.54 -37.75 -10.83
C LYS A 31 -33.93 -36.72 -9.74
N SER A 32 -34.41 -37.12 -8.58
CA SER A 32 -34.91 -36.18 -7.55
C SER A 32 -34.35 -36.32 -6.13
N GLU A 33 -33.46 -37.27 -5.85
CA GLU A 33 -32.86 -37.39 -4.52
C GLU A 33 -31.32 -37.21 -4.57
N PRO A 34 -30.70 -36.55 -3.54
CA PRO A 34 -29.25 -36.39 -3.48
C PRO A 34 -28.56 -37.76 -3.45
N SER A 35 -27.54 -37.92 -4.27
CA SER A 35 -26.78 -39.18 -4.38
C SER A 35 -26.11 -39.49 -3.04
N LYS A 36 -26.51 -40.60 -2.41
CA LYS A 36 -25.90 -41.08 -1.18
C LYS A 36 -24.66 -41.93 -1.50
N ASN A 37 -23.56 -41.64 -0.82
CA ASN A 37 -22.33 -42.41 -0.93
C ASN A 37 -22.27 -43.47 0.18
N PHE A 38 -21.94 -44.69 -0.18
CA PHE A 38 -21.78 -45.79 0.75
C PHE A 38 -20.37 -46.39 0.63
N GLU A 39 -19.73 -46.65 1.75
CA GLU A 39 -18.53 -47.47 1.82
C GLU A 39 -18.96 -48.91 2.06
N VAL A 40 -18.60 -49.80 1.13
CA VAL A 40 -19.01 -51.23 1.22
C VAL A 40 -17.79 -52.07 1.56
N THR A 41 -17.82 -52.74 2.67
CA THR A 41 -16.81 -53.69 3.11
C THR A 41 -17.39 -55.10 3.00
N ASN A 42 -16.67 -56.04 2.47
CA ASN A 42 -17.06 -57.45 2.42
C ASN A 42 -16.17 -58.32 3.31
N ARG A 43 -16.75 -59.34 3.87
CA ARG A 43 -16.04 -60.39 4.63
C ARG A 43 -16.61 -61.76 4.27
N THR A 44 -15.79 -62.65 3.84
CA THR A 44 -16.17 -64.04 3.54
C THR A 44 -15.87 -64.93 4.74
N VAL A 45 -16.89 -65.67 5.20
CA VAL A 45 -16.79 -66.64 6.30
C VAL A 45 -17.37 -67.97 5.79
N GLY A 46 -16.50 -68.94 5.53
CA GLY A 46 -16.89 -70.19 4.91
C GLY A 46 -17.37 -69.99 3.45
N ASN A 47 -18.59 -70.41 3.15
CA ASN A 47 -19.19 -70.26 1.83
C ASN A 47 -20.12 -69.09 1.71
N GLN A 48 -20.13 -68.15 2.70
CA GLN A 48 -20.99 -66.97 2.73
C GLN A 48 -20.14 -65.70 2.73
N THR A 49 -20.54 -64.72 1.91
CA THR A 49 -19.93 -63.41 1.90
C THR A 49 -20.93 -62.39 2.49
N ILE A 50 -20.51 -61.72 3.51
CA ILE A 50 -21.27 -60.66 4.20
C ILE A 50 -20.79 -59.32 3.66
N PHE A 51 -21.72 -58.48 3.18
CA PHE A 51 -21.48 -57.11 2.77
C PHE A 51 -22.00 -56.16 3.86
N LEU A 52 -21.17 -55.26 4.30
CA LEU A 52 -21.54 -54.13 5.17
C LEU A 52 -21.44 -52.82 4.38
N ALA A 53 -22.57 -52.17 4.21
CA ALA A 53 -22.62 -50.84 3.57
C ALA A 53 -22.87 -49.79 4.65
N VAL A 54 -21.94 -48.84 4.83
CA VAL A 54 -22.04 -47.72 5.75
C VAL A 54 -22.24 -46.45 4.93
N GLU A 55 -23.26 -45.67 5.21
CA GLU A 55 -23.49 -44.39 4.54
C GLU A 55 -22.42 -43.38 4.99
N THR A 56 -21.65 -42.86 4.02
CA THR A 56 -20.56 -41.90 4.26
C THR A 56 -20.86 -40.52 3.67
N SER A 57 -22.11 -40.27 3.26
CA SER A 57 -22.52 -39.03 2.58
C SER A 57 -22.11 -37.78 3.38
N HIS A 58 -22.38 -37.72 4.67
CA HIS A 58 -22.00 -36.57 5.52
C HIS A 58 -20.48 -36.39 5.66
N ALA A 59 -19.74 -37.49 5.82
CA ALA A 59 -18.28 -37.43 5.93
C ALA A 59 -17.64 -37.01 4.58
N SER A 60 -18.20 -37.45 3.46
CA SER A 60 -17.75 -37.09 2.12
C SER A 60 -18.05 -35.63 1.80
N GLU A 61 -19.25 -35.14 2.13
CA GLU A 61 -19.64 -33.73 1.94
C GLU A 61 -18.78 -32.80 2.78
N THR A 62 -18.58 -33.10 4.08
CA THR A 62 -17.71 -32.31 4.96
C THR A 62 -16.26 -32.28 4.44
N LYS A 63 -15.74 -33.40 3.98
CA LYS A 63 -14.39 -33.48 3.40
C LYS A 63 -14.29 -32.68 2.09
N SER A 64 -15.30 -32.77 1.24
CA SER A 64 -15.37 -31.99 -0.01
C SER A 64 -15.47 -30.49 0.25
N GLN A 65 -16.33 -30.07 1.20
CA GLN A 65 -16.45 -28.66 1.60
C GLN A 65 -15.13 -28.12 2.17
N MET A 66 -14.47 -28.90 3.03
CA MET A 66 -13.18 -28.54 3.60
C MET A 66 -12.10 -28.43 2.50
N SER A 67 -12.08 -29.38 1.54
CA SER A 67 -11.15 -29.34 0.41
C SER A 67 -11.39 -28.10 -0.47
N ASN A 68 -12.63 -27.79 -0.79
CA ASN A 68 -12.99 -26.61 -1.56
C ASN A 68 -12.63 -25.32 -0.83
N PHE A 69 -12.86 -25.27 0.49
CA PHE A 69 -12.48 -24.13 1.32
C PHE A 69 -10.96 -23.91 1.32
N VAL A 70 -10.19 -24.97 1.57
CA VAL A 70 -8.72 -24.91 1.53
C VAL A 70 -8.22 -24.49 0.15
N GLN A 71 -8.81 -25.02 -0.93
CA GLN A 71 -8.46 -24.65 -2.30
C GLN A 71 -8.75 -23.18 -2.57
N THR A 72 -9.91 -22.68 -2.12
CA THR A 72 -10.27 -21.26 -2.28
C THR A 72 -9.31 -20.36 -1.53
N LEU A 73 -8.99 -20.71 -0.27
CA LEU A 73 -7.99 -19.97 0.52
C LEU A 73 -6.63 -19.97 -0.16
N THR A 74 -6.17 -21.13 -0.67
CA THR A 74 -4.89 -21.25 -1.37
C THR A 74 -4.85 -20.40 -2.62
N ASN A 75 -5.93 -20.41 -3.42
CA ASN A 75 -6.03 -19.58 -4.62
C ASN A 75 -6.03 -18.09 -4.28
N THR A 76 -6.80 -17.68 -3.27
CA THR A 76 -6.83 -16.28 -2.81
C THR A 76 -5.45 -15.84 -2.31
N PHE A 77 -4.79 -16.69 -1.53
CA PHE A 77 -3.44 -16.45 -1.02
C PHE A 77 -2.40 -16.29 -2.15
N ALA A 78 -2.53 -17.08 -3.21
CA ALA A 78 -1.66 -17.03 -4.38
C ALA A 78 -1.89 -15.77 -5.24
N LEU A 79 -3.08 -15.17 -5.19
CA LEU A 79 -3.43 -13.96 -5.96
C LEU A 79 -3.08 -12.65 -5.25
N LEU A 80 -2.63 -12.69 -3.99
CA LEU A 80 -2.19 -11.50 -3.29
C LEU A 80 -0.95 -10.91 -3.97
N SER A 81 -0.96 -9.59 -4.21
CA SER A 81 0.20 -8.84 -4.69
C SER A 81 1.23 -8.57 -3.59
N THR A 82 0.80 -8.64 -2.33
CA THR A 82 1.67 -8.52 -1.16
C THR A 82 2.42 -9.83 -0.95
N GLY A 83 3.74 -9.81 -0.91
CA GLY A 83 4.58 -10.95 -0.55
C GLY A 83 4.34 -11.35 0.91
N LEU A 84 4.17 -12.64 1.18
CA LEU A 84 3.88 -13.13 2.51
C LEU A 84 4.81 -14.29 2.85
N ALA A 85 5.44 -14.20 4.03
CA ALA A 85 6.30 -15.22 4.60
C ALA A 85 5.91 -15.49 6.06
N ILE A 86 5.59 -16.75 6.39
CA ILE A 86 5.27 -17.18 7.76
C ILE A 86 6.42 -18.04 8.27
N PHE A 87 6.97 -17.64 9.41
CA PHE A 87 8.03 -18.34 10.11
C PHE A 87 7.50 -18.91 11.42
N ASP A 88 7.86 -20.15 11.74
CA ASP A 88 7.50 -20.79 13.00
C ASP A 88 8.26 -20.19 14.21
N SER A 89 8.06 -20.77 15.39
CA SER A 89 8.76 -20.38 16.61
C SER A 89 10.28 -20.56 16.53
N ASN A 90 10.77 -21.45 15.68
CA ASN A 90 12.19 -21.69 15.42
C ASN A 90 12.74 -20.79 14.30
N ARG A 91 11.91 -19.87 13.79
CA ARG A 91 12.25 -18.98 12.69
C ARG A 91 12.51 -19.70 11.38
N GLN A 92 11.93 -20.89 11.18
CA GLN A 92 11.93 -21.59 9.90
C GLN A 92 10.72 -21.19 9.06
N LEU A 93 10.91 -21.00 7.77
CA LEU A 93 9.84 -20.67 6.82
C LEU A 93 8.90 -21.85 6.69
N VAL A 94 7.63 -21.67 7.06
CA VAL A 94 6.59 -22.72 6.96
C VAL A 94 5.61 -22.46 5.81
N MET A 95 5.41 -21.20 5.44
CA MET A 95 4.50 -20.84 4.36
C MET A 95 4.97 -19.54 3.68
N PHE A 96 4.79 -19.47 2.38
CA PHE A 96 4.99 -18.27 1.58
C PHE A 96 4.03 -18.28 0.39
N ASN A 97 3.77 -17.11 -0.20
CA ASN A 97 2.98 -16.99 -1.43
C ASN A 97 3.89 -16.68 -2.63
N PRO A 98 3.40 -16.83 -3.87
CA PRO A 98 4.19 -16.54 -5.07
C PRO A 98 4.74 -15.11 -5.11
N ALA A 99 3.95 -14.11 -4.68
CA ALA A 99 4.36 -12.72 -4.67
C ALA A 99 5.65 -12.47 -3.88
N LEU A 100 5.93 -13.27 -2.83
CA LEU A 100 7.21 -13.16 -2.11
C LEU A 100 8.39 -13.44 -3.04
N GLY A 101 8.30 -14.49 -3.85
CA GLY A 101 9.35 -14.82 -4.83
C GLY A 101 9.52 -13.74 -5.89
N ASP A 102 8.41 -13.22 -6.39
CA ASP A 102 8.38 -12.18 -7.43
C ASP A 102 9.00 -10.86 -6.92
N LEU A 103 8.58 -10.40 -5.73
CA LEU A 103 9.06 -9.15 -5.11
C LEU A 103 10.52 -9.25 -4.66
N THR A 104 10.93 -10.38 -4.10
CA THR A 104 12.30 -10.57 -3.58
C THR A 104 13.25 -11.15 -4.61
N ARG A 105 12.73 -11.61 -5.77
CA ARG A 105 13.48 -12.32 -6.83
C ARG A 105 14.18 -13.59 -6.34
N ILE A 106 13.69 -14.16 -5.25
CA ILE A 106 14.20 -15.42 -4.73
C ILE A 106 13.50 -16.58 -5.41
N ASP A 107 14.30 -17.56 -5.88
CA ASP A 107 13.79 -18.79 -6.48
C ASP A 107 12.83 -19.52 -5.53
N PRO A 108 11.57 -19.75 -5.93
CA PRO A 108 10.62 -20.52 -5.14
C PRO A 108 11.12 -21.92 -4.74
N ALA A 109 11.95 -22.55 -5.57
CA ALA A 109 12.56 -23.84 -5.25
C ALA A 109 13.51 -23.76 -4.05
N TRP A 110 14.15 -22.61 -3.82
CA TRP A 110 14.95 -22.40 -2.63
C TRP A 110 14.06 -22.14 -1.39
N LEU A 111 12.98 -21.40 -1.53
CA LEU A 111 12.03 -21.13 -0.44
C LEU A 111 11.35 -22.41 0.06
N THR A 112 11.08 -23.39 -0.83
CA THR A 112 10.50 -24.68 -0.45
C THR A 112 11.40 -25.50 0.47
N ARG A 113 12.70 -25.20 0.55
CA ARG A 113 13.65 -25.86 1.48
C ARG A 113 13.50 -25.38 2.93
N LYS A 114 12.53 -24.51 3.19
CA LYS A 114 12.22 -23.98 4.53
C LYS A 114 13.43 -23.28 5.18
N PRO A 115 14.01 -22.26 4.53
CA PRO A 115 15.13 -21.55 5.09
C PRO A 115 14.73 -20.87 6.42
N THR A 116 15.72 -20.55 7.24
CA THR A 116 15.50 -19.70 8.40
C THR A 116 15.33 -18.25 7.97
N LEU A 117 14.74 -17.42 8.84
CA LEU A 117 14.62 -15.98 8.61
C LEU A 117 15.98 -15.34 8.30
N ASP A 118 17.02 -15.69 9.08
CA ASP A 118 18.38 -15.17 8.86
C ASP A 118 18.90 -15.58 7.48
N ALA A 119 18.68 -16.84 7.08
CA ALA A 119 19.10 -17.32 5.75
C ALA A 119 18.36 -16.62 4.61
N LEU A 120 17.06 -16.30 4.78
CA LEU A 120 16.29 -15.52 3.82
C LEU A 120 16.88 -14.12 3.66
N LEU A 121 17.14 -13.45 4.76
CA LEU A 121 17.67 -12.10 4.78
C LEU A 121 19.10 -12.03 4.24
N GLU A 122 19.96 -13.01 4.59
CA GLU A 122 21.30 -13.15 4.02
C GLU A 122 21.25 -13.42 2.51
N ARG A 123 20.29 -14.19 2.04
CA ARG A 123 20.10 -14.46 0.61
C ARG A 123 19.72 -13.18 -0.14
N MET A 124 18.72 -12.44 0.36
CA MET A 124 18.32 -11.15 -0.22
C MET A 124 19.49 -10.17 -0.33
N ARG A 125 20.38 -10.19 0.65
CA ARG A 125 21.57 -9.36 0.63
C ARG A 125 22.61 -9.85 -0.40
N ASN A 126 22.92 -11.16 -0.39
CA ASN A 126 23.97 -11.72 -1.24
C ASN A 126 23.62 -11.65 -2.72
N ASP A 127 22.34 -11.75 -3.06
CA ASP A 127 21.84 -11.58 -4.42
C ASP A 127 21.71 -10.08 -4.81
N GLN A 128 22.27 -9.17 -3.99
CA GLN A 128 22.22 -7.72 -4.16
C GLN A 128 20.77 -7.19 -4.31
N THR A 129 19.82 -7.92 -3.78
CA THR A 129 18.41 -7.52 -3.80
C THR A 129 18.18 -6.31 -2.91
N LEU A 130 18.92 -6.19 -1.79
CA LEU A 130 18.88 -5.02 -0.91
C LEU A 130 19.91 -3.98 -1.37
N GLY A 131 19.50 -2.71 -1.49
CA GLY A 131 20.38 -1.61 -1.89
C GLY A 131 21.50 -1.33 -0.88
N GLU A 132 22.60 -0.72 -1.34
CA GLU A 132 23.86 -0.50 -0.59
C GLU A 132 23.75 0.43 0.65
N HIS A 133 22.58 0.99 0.94
CA HIS A 133 22.45 2.10 1.91
C HIS A 133 22.40 1.68 3.39
N LYS A 134 22.48 0.39 3.71
CA LYS A 134 22.63 -0.03 5.11
C LYS A 134 24.02 -0.63 5.34
N ASP A 135 24.80 0.02 6.19
CA ASP A 135 26.03 -0.55 6.71
C ASP A 135 25.71 -1.94 7.28
N PHE A 136 26.41 -2.95 6.73
CA PHE A 136 26.20 -4.36 7.06
C PHE A 136 26.19 -4.65 8.55
N LYS A 137 27.04 -3.96 9.30
CA LYS A 137 27.19 -4.14 10.73
C LYS A 137 25.91 -3.70 11.46
N THR A 138 25.39 -2.54 11.10
CA THR A 138 24.16 -1.98 11.66
C THR A 138 22.94 -2.83 11.31
N TRP A 139 22.87 -3.35 10.08
CA TRP A 139 21.75 -4.21 9.65
C TRP A 139 21.75 -5.57 10.38
N ARG A 140 22.90 -6.22 10.54
CA ARG A 140 23.00 -7.49 11.28
C ARG A 140 22.68 -7.32 12.76
N GLU A 141 23.01 -6.17 13.34
CA GLU A 141 22.67 -5.80 14.72
C GLU A 141 21.15 -5.49 14.85
N SER A 142 20.46 -5.15 13.76
CA SER A 142 19.01 -4.89 13.76
C SER A 142 18.14 -6.15 13.64
N LEU A 143 18.69 -7.30 13.21
CA LEU A 143 17.92 -8.54 13.04
C LEU A 143 17.26 -9.06 14.34
N PRO A 144 17.91 -9.05 15.50
CA PRO A 144 17.26 -9.39 16.76
C PRO A 144 16.10 -8.44 17.09
N ASN A 145 16.24 -7.16 16.73
CA ASN A 145 15.21 -6.16 16.91
C ASN A 145 14.00 -6.43 15.99
N LEU A 146 14.24 -6.84 14.73
CA LEU A 146 13.18 -7.24 13.80
C LEU A 146 12.31 -8.34 14.40
N VAL A 147 12.94 -9.40 14.90
CA VAL A 147 12.21 -10.52 15.53
C VAL A 147 11.42 -10.06 16.74
N THR A 148 12.04 -9.28 17.63
CA THR A 148 11.39 -8.77 18.83
C THR A 148 10.22 -7.85 18.50
N GLN A 149 10.41 -6.94 17.57
CA GLN A 149 9.36 -6.02 17.13
C GLN A 149 8.25 -6.74 16.35
N ALA A 150 8.58 -7.75 15.53
CA ALA A 150 7.59 -8.53 14.81
C ALA A 150 6.71 -9.35 15.79
N VAL A 151 7.31 -9.94 16.85
CA VAL A 151 6.56 -10.62 17.90
C VAL A 151 5.63 -9.66 18.65
N ASN A 152 6.04 -8.41 18.84
CA ASN A 152 5.22 -7.38 19.48
C ASN A 152 4.24 -6.70 18.51
N GLY A 153 4.31 -7.02 17.20
CA GLY A 153 3.46 -6.42 16.16
C GLY A 153 3.80 -4.98 15.80
N THR A 154 5.00 -4.53 16.13
CA THR A 154 5.46 -3.13 15.91
C THR A 154 6.50 -3.00 14.82
N TYR A 155 6.94 -4.11 14.18
CA TYR A 155 7.93 -4.03 13.12
C TYR A 155 7.31 -3.48 11.83
N GLU A 156 7.87 -2.38 11.37
CA GLU A 156 7.60 -1.78 10.06
C GLU A 156 8.85 -1.07 9.58
N GLU A 157 9.31 -1.40 8.40
CA GLU A 157 10.51 -0.80 7.81
C GLU A 157 10.36 -0.70 6.29
N ILE A 158 10.97 0.35 5.71
CA ILE A 158 11.02 0.54 4.26
C ILE A 158 12.38 0.05 3.76
N TRP A 159 12.34 -0.88 2.79
CA TRP A 159 13.52 -1.44 2.15
C TRP A 159 13.59 -0.99 0.71
N THR A 160 14.70 -0.39 0.33
CA THR A 160 14.97 -0.07 -1.08
C THR A 160 15.81 -1.19 -1.67
N LEU A 161 15.32 -1.78 -2.76
CA LEU A 161 16.01 -2.82 -3.49
C LEU A 161 17.06 -2.21 -4.43
N ALA A 162 18.06 -2.99 -4.81
CA ALA A 162 19.08 -2.55 -5.78
C ALA A 162 18.49 -2.26 -7.17
N THR A 163 17.33 -2.81 -7.46
CA THR A 163 16.55 -2.55 -8.68
C THR A 163 15.87 -1.18 -8.70
N GLY A 164 15.86 -0.47 -7.56
CA GLY A 164 15.16 0.79 -7.35
C GLY A 164 13.72 0.64 -6.84
N GLU A 165 13.22 -0.57 -6.75
CA GLU A 165 11.92 -0.86 -6.13
C GLU A 165 11.99 -0.60 -4.61
N THR A 166 10.86 -0.17 -4.05
CA THR A 166 10.75 0.13 -2.62
C THR A 166 9.69 -0.74 -1.99
N LEU A 167 10.09 -1.54 -1.00
CA LEU A 167 9.20 -2.43 -0.28
C LEU A 167 8.93 -1.90 1.14
N ARG A 168 7.67 -1.91 1.55
CA ARG A 168 7.28 -1.81 2.96
C ARG A 168 7.28 -3.21 3.55
N VAL A 169 8.08 -3.44 4.58
CA VAL A 169 8.17 -4.74 5.26
C VAL A 169 7.56 -4.62 6.65
N VAL A 170 6.51 -5.39 6.89
CA VAL A 170 5.73 -5.35 8.12
C VAL A 170 5.78 -6.70 8.81
N GLY A 171 6.20 -6.73 10.08
CA GLY A 171 6.21 -7.93 10.92
C GLY A 171 5.00 -7.96 11.85
N ARG A 172 4.31 -9.09 11.89
CA ARG A 172 3.17 -9.31 12.78
C ARG A 172 3.29 -10.62 13.54
N PRO A 173 2.79 -10.68 14.78
CA PRO A 173 2.74 -11.93 15.54
C PRO A 173 1.73 -12.88 14.91
N HIS A 174 2.03 -14.17 15.02
CA HIS A 174 1.17 -15.27 14.59
C HIS A 174 1.06 -16.31 15.72
N PRO A 175 -0.02 -17.09 15.81
CA PRO A 175 -0.18 -18.09 16.86
C PRO A 175 1.04 -18.99 17.06
N HIS A 176 1.20 -19.48 18.28
CA HIS A 176 2.28 -20.39 18.70
C HIS A 176 3.71 -19.80 18.58
N GLY A 177 3.86 -18.49 18.73
CA GLY A 177 5.18 -17.84 18.67
C GLY A 177 5.76 -17.71 17.27
N ALA A 178 4.96 -17.99 16.25
CA ALA A 178 5.29 -17.74 14.85
C ALA A 178 5.23 -16.24 14.54
N ILE A 179 5.85 -15.83 13.44
CA ILE A 179 5.78 -14.46 12.91
C ILE A 179 5.40 -14.48 11.43
N VAL A 180 4.71 -13.45 11.01
CA VAL A 180 4.40 -13.19 9.61
C VAL A 180 5.16 -11.95 9.16
N LEU A 181 5.86 -12.04 8.05
CA LEU A 181 6.40 -10.88 7.33
C LEU A 181 5.58 -10.64 6.08
N LEU A 182 5.16 -9.41 5.91
CA LEU A 182 4.44 -8.89 4.76
C LEU A 182 5.39 -7.98 3.98
N PHE A 183 5.44 -8.15 2.66
CA PHE A 183 6.26 -7.37 1.73
C PHE A 183 5.32 -6.69 0.74
N GLU A 184 5.20 -5.40 0.82
CA GLU A 184 4.33 -4.60 -0.03
C GLU A 184 5.17 -3.71 -0.93
N ASP A 185 4.93 -3.75 -2.24
CA ASP A 185 5.57 -2.83 -3.19
C ASP A 185 4.90 -1.46 -3.11
N ILE A 186 5.66 -0.48 -2.63
CA ILE A 186 5.24 0.93 -2.52
C ILE A 186 5.99 1.84 -3.49
N SER A 187 6.63 1.28 -4.51
CA SER A 187 7.47 2.04 -5.45
C SER A 187 6.68 3.12 -6.18
N SER A 188 5.43 2.84 -6.57
CA SER A 188 4.55 3.79 -7.21
C SER A 188 4.16 4.95 -6.28
N GLU A 189 3.89 4.67 -5.02
CA GLU A 189 3.54 5.67 -4.00
C GLU A 189 4.72 6.61 -3.74
N VAL A 190 5.90 6.03 -3.49
CA VAL A 190 7.14 6.78 -3.24
C VAL A 190 7.53 7.62 -4.47
N SER A 191 7.37 7.07 -5.67
CA SER A 191 7.68 7.78 -6.93
C SER A 191 6.70 8.93 -7.17
N ALA A 192 5.43 8.76 -6.87
CA ALA A 192 4.41 9.81 -6.97
C ALA A 192 4.68 10.95 -5.97
N ASP A 193 4.95 10.61 -4.69
CA ASP A 193 5.29 11.60 -3.66
C ASP A 193 6.56 12.39 -4.03
N ARG A 194 7.60 11.69 -4.49
CA ARG A 194 8.84 12.32 -4.96
C ARG A 194 8.61 13.25 -6.14
N ARG A 195 7.78 12.83 -7.12
CA ARG A 195 7.44 13.66 -8.28
C ARG A 195 6.70 14.91 -7.85
N GLN A 196 5.71 14.78 -6.97
CA GLN A 196 4.95 15.91 -6.45
C GLN A 196 5.86 16.91 -5.72
N ARG A 197 6.78 16.43 -4.88
CA ARG A 197 7.76 17.30 -4.20
C ARG A 197 8.67 18.02 -5.19
N LEU A 198 9.16 17.31 -6.21
CA LEU A 198 9.99 17.91 -7.25
C LEU A 198 9.24 18.97 -8.08
N GLU A 199 7.96 18.75 -8.39
CA GLU A 199 7.12 19.73 -9.09
C GLU A 199 6.97 21.01 -8.28
N VAL A 200 6.71 20.90 -6.98
CA VAL A 200 6.62 22.05 -6.07
C VAL A 200 7.96 22.78 -5.99
N GLU A 201 9.05 22.04 -5.80
CA GLU A 201 10.40 22.60 -5.70
C GLU A 201 10.82 23.31 -7.01
N VAL A 202 10.59 22.69 -8.17
CA VAL A 202 10.90 23.28 -9.46
C VAL A 202 10.07 24.55 -9.70
N THR A 203 8.78 24.52 -9.34
CA THR A 203 7.89 25.67 -9.46
C THR A 203 8.36 26.82 -8.57
N GLN A 204 8.69 26.54 -7.31
CA GLN A 204 9.21 27.55 -6.38
C GLN A 204 10.55 28.12 -6.85
N ASN A 205 11.49 27.26 -7.29
CA ASN A 205 12.77 27.70 -7.83
C ASN A 205 12.58 28.58 -9.07
N ALA A 206 11.63 28.26 -9.95
CA ALA A 206 11.33 29.11 -11.12
C ALA A 206 10.78 30.48 -10.70
N LEU A 207 9.87 30.53 -9.71
CA LEU A 207 9.37 31.79 -9.15
C LEU A 207 10.49 32.62 -8.50
N ASP A 208 11.45 31.96 -7.86
CA ASP A 208 12.58 32.61 -7.16
C ASP A 208 13.61 33.23 -8.13
N THR A 209 13.57 32.88 -9.43
CA THR A 209 14.41 33.51 -10.47
C THR A 209 13.81 34.81 -11.02
N VAL A 210 12.55 35.11 -10.65
CA VAL A 210 11.87 36.33 -11.11
C VAL A 210 12.23 37.51 -10.19
N ASP A 211 12.67 38.60 -10.78
CA ASP A 211 13.06 39.81 -10.02
C ASP A 211 11.86 40.51 -9.39
N GLU A 212 10.67 40.42 -10.02
CA GLU A 212 9.43 40.92 -9.42
C GLU A 212 9.13 40.22 -8.10
N ALA A 213 8.80 40.98 -7.05
CA ALA A 213 8.41 40.42 -5.76
C ALA A 213 6.97 39.90 -5.85
N ILE A 214 6.82 38.57 -5.84
CA ILE A 214 5.54 37.88 -6.08
C ILE A 214 5.09 37.15 -4.84
N SER A 215 3.79 37.27 -4.51
CA SER A 215 3.09 36.44 -3.53
C SER A 215 1.73 35.99 -4.08
N VAL A 216 1.24 34.85 -3.60
CA VAL A 216 -0.06 34.29 -3.95
C VAL A 216 -0.90 34.08 -2.71
N PHE A 217 -2.14 34.55 -2.74
CA PHE A 217 -3.11 34.41 -1.66
C PHE A 217 -4.26 33.48 -2.08
N SER A 218 -4.79 32.72 -1.11
CA SER A 218 -6.06 32.02 -1.25
C SER A 218 -7.24 32.99 -1.18
N HIS A 219 -8.44 32.52 -1.51
CA HIS A 219 -9.68 33.29 -1.36
C HIS A 219 -10.03 33.58 0.10
N ASP A 220 -9.49 32.80 1.06
CA ASP A 220 -9.65 33.04 2.49
C ASP A 220 -8.66 34.09 3.01
N GLY A 221 -7.82 34.63 2.11
CA GLY A 221 -6.83 35.65 2.42
C GLY A 221 -5.54 35.10 3.03
N GLU A 222 -5.28 33.79 2.99
CA GLU A 222 -4.05 33.19 3.47
C GLU A 222 -2.98 33.24 2.34
N MET A 223 -1.75 33.57 2.70
CA MET A 223 -0.62 33.55 1.77
C MET A 223 -0.16 32.11 1.54
N LEU A 224 -0.32 31.63 0.32
CA LEU A 224 0.03 30.26 -0.07
C LEU A 224 1.49 30.10 -0.42
N THR A 225 2.07 31.09 -1.11
CA THR A 225 3.47 31.10 -1.51
C THR A 225 3.96 32.53 -1.73
N ALA A 226 5.28 32.72 -1.65
CA ALA A 226 5.98 33.92 -2.02
C ALA A 226 7.33 33.56 -2.64
N ASN A 227 7.82 34.36 -3.57
CA ASN A 227 9.14 34.18 -4.13
C ASN A 227 10.22 34.87 -3.27
N LYS A 228 11.47 34.54 -3.58
CA LYS A 228 12.64 35.08 -2.88
C LYS A 228 12.66 36.61 -2.85
N SER A 229 12.33 37.27 -3.97
CA SER A 229 12.30 38.72 -4.07
C SER A 229 11.26 39.34 -3.12
N PHE A 230 10.08 38.73 -3.00
CA PHE A 230 9.04 39.14 -2.05
C PHE A 230 9.49 38.99 -0.58
N VAL A 231 10.07 37.83 -0.26
CA VAL A 231 10.58 37.57 1.10
C VAL A 231 11.70 38.55 1.44
N GLN A 232 12.59 38.85 0.52
CA GLN A 232 13.67 39.83 0.75
C GLN A 232 13.14 41.24 0.93
N MET A 233 12.08 41.65 0.19
CA MET A 233 11.52 42.98 0.26
C MET A 233 10.72 43.21 1.56
N PHE A 234 9.90 42.24 1.96
CA PHE A 234 8.92 42.43 3.04
C PHE A 234 9.20 41.62 4.31
N ASN A 235 10.18 40.71 4.28
CA ASN A 235 10.49 39.76 5.35
C ASN A 235 9.26 38.91 5.78
N LEU A 236 8.41 38.57 4.80
CA LEU A 236 7.22 37.73 5.00
C LEU A 236 7.44 36.40 4.30
N ASN A 237 7.71 35.34 5.05
CA ASN A 237 7.91 33.99 4.52
C ASN A 237 6.78 33.06 5.00
N PRO A 238 5.86 32.63 4.12
CA PRO A 238 4.76 31.76 4.50
C PRO A 238 5.20 30.36 4.98
N PHE A 239 6.40 29.92 4.58
CA PHE A 239 6.92 28.61 4.96
C PHE A 239 7.59 28.56 6.33
N GLU A 240 7.91 29.71 6.91
CA GLU A 240 8.53 29.83 8.23
C GLU A 240 7.54 30.23 9.33
N SER A 241 6.35 30.71 8.94
CA SER A 241 5.31 31.13 9.88
C SER A 241 4.45 29.96 10.33
N LEU A 242 4.44 29.66 11.62
CA LEU A 242 3.59 28.62 12.22
C LEU A 242 2.09 28.97 12.22
N GLU A 243 1.75 30.25 12.24
CA GLU A 243 0.37 30.75 12.28
C GLU A 243 -0.21 31.10 10.89
N GLY A 244 0.61 30.97 9.84
CA GLY A 244 0.28 31.45 8.49
C GLY A 244 0.38 32.97 8.38
N ILE A 245 0.43 33.48 7.15
CA ILE A 245 0.45 34.91 6.85
C ILE A 245 -0.85 35.26 6.13
N THR A 246 -1.61 36.18 6.65
CA THR A 246 -2.87 36.65 6.02
C THR A 246 -2.65 37.90 5.18
N VAL A 247 -3.57 38.17 4.24
CA VAL A 247 -3.61 39.42 3.48
C VAL A 247 -3.71 40.64 4.36
N ILE A 248 -4.34 40.53 5.55
CA ILE A 248 -4.41 41.60 6.56
C ILE A 248 -3.01 41.90 7.09
N HIS A 249 -2.26 40.87 7.45
CA HIS A 249 -0.88 41.01 7.92
C HIS A 249 0.01 41.58 6.79
N ALA A 250 -0.07 41.05 5.58
CA ALA A 250 0.71 41.51 4.44
C ALA A 250 0.41 43.00 4.14
N THR A 251 -0.85 43.42 4.07
CA THR A 251 -1.22 44.82 3.81
C THR A 251 -0.79 45.77 4.93
N LYS A 252 -0.67 45.30 6.16
CA LYS A 252 -0.07 46.08 7.25
C LYS A 252 1.41 46.32 7.01
N THR A 253 2.17 45.28 6.65
CA THR A 253 3.58 45.39 6.30
C THR A 253 3.79 46.28 5.08
N TRP A 254 2.94 46.21 4.06
CA TRP A 254 3.00 47.08 2.87
C TRP A 254 2.68 48.56 3.26
N THR A 255 1.77 48.76 4.21
CA THR A 255 1.53 50.12 4.74
C THR A 255 2.75 50.66 5.48
N GLU A 256 3.45 49.85 6.23
CA GLU A 256 4.69 50.24 6.93
C GLU A 256 5.81 50.54 5.92
N PHE A 257 5.88 49.83 4.79
CA PHE A 257 6.92 49.96 3.77
C PHE A 257 6.66 51.14 2.81
N PHE A 258 5.44 51.24 2.27
CA PHE A 258 5.08 52.21 1.23
C PHE A 258 4.29 53.41 1.76
N GLY A 259 3.87 53.41 3.02
CA GLY A 259 2.98 54.39 3.59
C GLY A 259 1.49 54.04 3.49
N ALA A 260 0.67 54.83 4.12
CA ALA A 260 -0.78 54.67 4.10
C ALA A 260 -1.33 54.94 2.68
N ASN A 261 -2.00 53.96 2.07
CA ASN A 261 -2.62 54.08 0.75
C ASN A 261 -3.97 53.33 0.74
N PRO A 262 -5.03 53.93 0.20
CA PRO A 262 -6.36 53.30 0.10
C PRO A 262 -6.33 51.96 -0.62
N ILE A 263 -5.38 51.74 -1.56
CA ILE A 263 -5.23 50.49 -2.35
C ILE A 263 -5.07 49.23 -1.47
N TRP A 264 -4.56 49.39 -0.23
CA TRP A 264 -4.43 48.25 0.67
C TRP A 264 -5.76 47.74 1.19
N GLY A 265 -6.78 48.62 1.24
CA GLY A 265 -8.17 48.25 1.48
C GLY A 265 -8.74 47.45 0.31
N ASP A 266 -8.58 48.02 -0.90
CA ASP A 266 -9.03 47.39 -2.15
C ASP A 266 -8.35 46.04 -2.38
N ALA A 267 -7.06 45.91 -2.03
CA ALA A 267 -6.31 44.66 -2.10
C ALA A 267 -6.92 43.55 -1.21
N ARG A 268 -7.29 43.89 0.03
CA ARG A 268 -7.93 42.95 0.95
C ARG A 268 -9.27 42.47 0.41
N GLU A 269 -10.11 43.38 -0.07
CA GLU A 269 -11.40 43.06 -0.66
C GLU A 269 -11.21 42.22 -1.91
N PHE A 270 -10.29 42.59 -2.80
CA PHE A 270 -10.01 41.85 -4.05
C PHE A 270 -9.52 40.41 -3.81
N VAL A 271 -8.70 40.17 -2.78
CA VAL A 271 -8.22 38.83 -2.45
C VAL A 271 -9.35 37.95 -1.93
N THR A 272 -10.29 38.52 -1.16
CA THR A 272 -11.38 37.78 -0.52
C THR A 272 -12.67 37.73 -1.33
N ASP A 273 -12.85 38.60 -2.32
CA ASP A 273 -13.99 38.54 -3.26
C ASP A 273 -13.73 37.48 -4.35
N ILE A 274 -14.72 36.60 -4.57
CA ILE A 274 -14.66 35.53 -5.58
C ILE A 274 -15.31 35.95 -6.90
N GLN A 275 -16.13 37.00 -6.92
CA GLN A 275 -16.97 37.37 -8.05
C GLN A 275 -16.37 38.51 -8.89
N ASN A 276 -16.42 38.37 -10.21
CA ASN A 276 -16.12 39.45 -11.20
C ASN A 276 -14.73 40.11 -11.05
N ARG A 277 -13.71 39.35 -10.70
CA ARG A 277 -12.35 39.87 -10.54
C ARG A 277 -11.67 40.09 -11.88
N VAL A 278 -11.21 41.30 -12.12
CA VAL A 278 -10.39 41.70 -13.27
C VAL A 278 -9.03 42.16 -12.75
N SER A 279 -7.97 41.76 -13.42
CA SER A 279 -6.61 42.24 -13.09
C SER A 279 -6.54 43.75 -13.06
N TRP A 280 -5.91 44.31 -12.05
CA TRP A 280 -5.66 45.74 -11.94
C TRP A 280 -4.26 45.99 -11.37
N TYR A 281 -3.78 47.21 -11.54
CA TYR A 281 -2.49 47.65 -11.00
C TYR A 281 -2.59 49.10 -10.51
N ASN A 282 -1.62 49.48 -9.67
CA ASN A 282 -1.43 50.83 -9.21
C ASN A 282 0.06 51.13 -9.09
N ASP A 283 0.46 52.34 -9.47
CA ASP A 283 1.82 52.81 -9.34
C ASP A 283 1.98 53.62 -8.06
N ILE A 284 2.83 53.16 -7.16
CA ILE A 284 3.07 53.75 -5.87
C ILE A 284 4.36 54.57 -5.95
N PRO A 285 4.29 55.91 -5.73
CA PRO A 285 5.51 56.70 -5.73
C PRO A 285 6.37 56.41 -4.52
N LEU A 286 7.67 56.22 -4.76
CA LEU A 286 8.72 56.13 -3.76
C LEU A 286 9.49 57.46 -3.63
N ALA A 287 10.40 57.56 -2.68
CA ALA A 287 11.35 58.63 -2.64
C ALA A 287 12.28 58.59 -3.87
N ASP A 288 12.85 59.75 -4.26
CA ASP A 288 13.82 59.90 -5.36
C ASP A 288 13.28 59.65 -6.81
N ASP A 289 12.05 60.15 -7.11
CA ASP A 289 11.39 59.98 -8.43
C ASP A 289 11.22 58.54 -8.93
N LYS A 290 11.37 57.58 -8.04
CA LYS A 290 11.09 56.17 -8.33
C LYS A 290 9.64 55.81 -8.02
N SER A 291 9.13 54.81 -8.71
CA SER A 291 7.82 54.24 -8.44
C SER A 291 7.85 52.71 -8.46
N THR A 292 7.03 52.09 -7.68
CA THR A 292 6.83 50.63 -7.69
C THR A 292 5.40 50.35 -8.16
N ARG A 293 5.28 49.51 -9.18
CA ARG A 293 3.99 49.00 -9.65
C ARG A 293 3.57 47.83 -8.82
N VAL A 294 2.40 47.91 -8.17
CA VAL A 294 1.74 46.77 -7.59
C VAL A 294 0.63 46.30 -8.50
N ARG A 295 0.58 44.99 -8.80
CA ARG A 295 -0.46 44.38 -9.62
C ARG A 295 -1.16 43.25 -8.87
N PHE A 296 -2.46 43.12 -9.15
CA PHE A 296 -3.33 42.11 -8.59
C PHE A 296 -3.95 41.31 -9.73
N VAL A 297 -3.66 40.01 -9.79
CA VAL A 297 -4.10 39.14 -10.88
C VAL A 297 -4.91 37.98 -10.31
N PRO A 298 -6.20 37.87 -10.68
CA PRO A 298 -7.01 36.74 -10.27
C PRO A 298 -6.52 35.49 -10.99
N MET A 299 -6.35 34.42 -10.23
CA MET A 299 -5.91 33.13 -10.74
C MET A 299 -7.01 32.06 -10.55
N PRO A 300 -6.87 30.88 -11.16
CA PRO A 300 -7.79 29.77 -10.96
C PRO A 300 -7.98 29.43 -9.48
N ASN A 301 -9.10 28.75 -9.18
CA ASN A 301 -9.46 28.34 -7.81
C ASN A 301 -9.62 29.47 -6.80
N GLY A 302 -9.93 30.68 -7.27
CA GLY A 302 -10.15 31.83 -6.39
C GLY A 302 -8.87 32.45 -5.80
N THR A 303 -7.70 32.01 -6.24
CA THR A 303 -6.44 32.57 -5.75
C THR A 303 -6.13 33.93 -6.38
N THR A 304 -5.25 34.70 -5.78
CA THR A 304 -4.81 36.02 -6.24
C THR A 304 -3.28 36.10 -6.24
N LEU A 305 -2.70 36.45 -7.36
CA LEU A 305 -1.29 36.81 -7.44
C LEU A 305 -1.15 38.32 -7.16
N VAL A 306 -0.25 38.67 -6.27
CA VAL A 306 0.20 40.06 -6.03
C VAL A 306 1.66 40.15 -6.40
N GLY A 307 1.98 41.09 -7.30
CA GLY A 307 3.34 41.34 -7.75
C GLY A 307 3.75 42.80 -7.56
N PHE A 308 5.00 43.01 -7.17
CA PHE A 308 5.62 44.34 -7.03
C PHE A 308 6.83 44.38 -7.95
N SER A 309 6.85 45.35 -8.84
CA SER A 309 7.97 45.61 -9.75
C SER A 309 8.38 47.07 -9.72
N ASP A 310 9.68 47.31 -9.68
CA ASP A 310 10.21 48.66 -9.75
C ASP A 310 9.98 49.19 -11.18
N LEU A 311 9.60 50.46 -11.27
CA LEU A 311 9.52 51.22 -12.51
C LEU A 311 10.74 52.12 -12.55
N ASP A 312 11.65 51.85 -13.54
CA ASP A 312 12.80 52.68 -13.79
C ASP A 312 12.39 54.08 -14.28
#